data_20ecd51c5c8ac816be7ea9d3c9a1b6ac
#
_entry.id   20ecd51c5c8ac816be7ea9d3c9a1b6ac
#
_cell.length_a   1.000
_cell.length_b   1.000
_cell.length_c   1.000
_cell.angle_alpha   90.00
_cell.angle_beta   90.00
_cell.angle_gamma   90.00
#
_symmetry.space_group_name_H-M   'P 1'
#
loop_
_entity.id
_entity.type
_entity.pdbx_description
1 polymer ?
#
loop_
_entity_poly.entity_id
_entity_poly.type
_entity_poly.pdbx_seq_one_letter_code
_entity_poly.pdbx_strand_id
1 'polypeptide(L)'
;MYISAGKYVFEIAKGTDRTYDQNIVTPVVFSMEYDNMIAAGYQEIAEETFNAALIGGEGDGTDQITETIGTATGIDRSEGYIDASSVSSNGEIITLETYKQMLQAYGASEMVKKQDKQQLSGEINHNGLYKLDEDYFLGDIVQIRSQYYDAKTRIIELIYSEDENGSVTLPTFGAWQEDE
;
A
#
# COMPACT_ATOMS: atom_id res chain seq x y z
N MET A 1 -6.52 15.08 -10.59
CA MET A 1 -6.61 16.54 -10.79
C MET A 1 -7.23 16.80 -12.15
N TYR A 2 -8.26 17.63 -12.24
CA TYR A 2 -8.93 17.98 -13.49
C TYR A 2 -9.27 19.48 -13.51
N ILE A 3 -9.67 19.99 -14.67
CA ILE A 3 -10.07 21.41 -14.80
C ILE A 3 -11.58 21.49 -14.86
N SER A 4 -12.19 22.24 -13.95
CA SER A 4 -13.62 22.56 -13.95
C SER A 4 -13.81 24.06 -13.83
N ALA A 5 -14.63 24.62 -14.72
CA ALA A 5 -14.91 26.07 -14.79
C ALA A 5 -13.63 26.95 -14.79
N GLY A 6 -12.56 26.51 -15.49
CA GLY A 6 -11.28 27.21 -15.59
C GLY A 6 -10.40 27.17 -14.32
N LYS A 7 -10.73 26.33 -13.35
CA LYS A 7 -9.95 26.11 -12.14
C LYS A 7 -9.43 24.69 -12.08
N TYR A 8 -8.22 24.53 -11.54
CA TYR A 8 -7.72 23.21 -11.19
C TYR A 8 -8.46 22.68 -9.97
N VAL A 9 -9.02 21.47 -10.09
CA VAL A 9 -9.69 20.78 -9.00
C VAL A 9 -8.84 19.58 -8.63
N PHE A 10 -8.48 19.49 -7.36
CA PHE A 10 -7.86 18.31 -6.76
C PHE A 10 -8.93 17.56 -5.99
N GLU A 11 -9.08 16.29 -6.29
CA GLU A 11 -10.02 15.39 -5.64
C GLU A 11 -9.29 14.13 -5.21
N ILE A 12 -9.60 13.68 -4.01
CA ILE A 12 -9.10 12.41 -3.48
C ILE A 12 -10.24 11.41 -3.58
N ALA A 13 -10.05 10.38 -4.40
CA ALA A 13 -10.98 9.27 -4.50
C ALA A 13 -10.40 8.04 -3.80
N LYS A 14 -11.20 7.37 -2.96
CA LYS A 14 -10.79 6.14 -2.28
C LYS A 14 -10.75 4.92 -3.21
N GLY A 15 -11.42 4.99 -4.35
CA GLY A 15 -11.71 3.85 -5.22
C GLY A 15 -12.88 3.00 -4.66
N THR A 16 -13.32 2.05 -5.45
CA THR A 16 -14.44 1.16 -5.13
C THR A 16 -13.91 -0.25 -4.90
N ASP A 17 -14.42 -0.94 -3.89
CA ASP A 17 -14.18 -2.37 -3.73
C ASP A 17 -14.99 -3.14 -4.78
N ARG A 18 -14.30 -3.80 -5.70
CA ARG A 18 -14.85 -4.66 -6.75
C ARG A 18 -14.39 -6.11 -6.60
N THR A 19 -14.09 -6.52 -5.38
CA THR A 19 -13.84 -7.93 -5.09
C THR A 19 -15.16 -8.69 -5.00
N TYR A 20 -15.13 -10.02 -4.95
CA TYR A 20 -16.36 -10.81 -4.81
C TYR A 20 -16.84 -10.93 -3.35
N ASP A 21 -16.15 -10.32 -2.39
CA ASP A 21 -16.55 -10.30 -0.97
C ASP A 21 -17.64 -9.24 -0.69
N GLN A 22 -17.88 -8.35 -1.65
CA GLN A 22 -18.96 -7.38 -1.61
C GLN A 22 -20.04 -7.74 -2.63
N ASN A 23 -21.23 -7.17 -2.48
CA ASN A 23 -22.40 -7.42 -3.33
C ASN A 23 -23.08 -6.14 -3.85
N ILE A 24 -22.38 -5.03 -3.78
CA ILE A 24 -22.90 -3.70 -4.13
C ILE A 24 -22.69 -3.39 -5.61
N VAL A 25 -21.51 -3.75 -6.12
CA VAL A 25 -21.11 -3.54 -7.52
C VAL A 25 -20.67 -4.85 -8.16
N THR A 26 -20.64 -4.88 -9.49
CA THR A 26 -20.16 -6.05 -10.23
C THR A 26 -18.70 -6.32 -9.89
N PRO A 27 -18.35 -7.52 -9.45
CA PRO A 27 -16.96 -7.88 -9.17
C PRO A 27 -16.10 -7.87 -10.43
N VAL A 28 -14.83 -7.44 -10.26
CA VAL A 28 -13.80 -7.49 -11.30
C VAL A 28 -12.72 -8.46 -10.86
N VAL A 29 -12.61 -9.56 -11.59
CA VAL A 29 -11.68 -10.65 -11.31
C VAL A 29 -10.75 -10.84 -12.50
N PHE A 30 -9.48 -10.50 -12.32
CA PHE A 30 -8.45 -10.73 -13.31
C PHE A 30 -7.85 -12.12 -13.13
N SER A 31 -7.83 -12.90 -14.19
CA SER A 31 -7.29 -14.27 -14.19
C SER A 31 -6.84 -14.68 -15.58
N MET A 32 -5.76 -15.43 -15.65
CA MET A 32 -5.33 -16.07 -16.90
C MET A 32 -6.35 -17.13 -17.35
N GLU A 33 -7.07 -17.75 -16.42
CA GLU A 33 -8.11 -18.74 -16.71
C GLU A 33 -9.34 -18.12 -17.40
N TYR A 34 -9.56 -16.83 -17.20
CA TYR A 34 -10.68 -16.08 -17.82
C TYR A 34 -10.29 -15.34 -19.09
N ASP A 35 -9.07 -15.53 -19.58
CA ASP A 35 -8.50 -14.87 -20.77
C ASP A 35 -8.57 -13.33 -20.72
N ASN A 36 -8.65 -12.77 -19.51
CA ASN A 36 -8.67 -11.34 -19.28
C ASN A 36 -7.35 -10.81 -18.67
N MET A 37 -6.37 -11.70 -18.48
CA MET A 37 -5.01 -11.41 -18.02
C MET A 37 -4.03 -12.24 -18.85
N ILE A 38 -3.02 -11.58 -19.44
CA ILE A 38 -2.03 -12.22 -20.32
C ILE A 38 -0.87 -12.78 -19.50
N ALA A 39 -0.43 -12.00 -18.52
CA ALA A 39 0.66 -12.38 -17.64
C ALA A 39 0.35 -11.95 -16.20
N ALA A 40 0.83 -12.73 -15.25
CA ALA A 40 0.75 -12.43 -13.83
C ALA A 40 2.09 -12.69 -13.16
N GLY A 41 2.60 -11.70 -12.43
CA GLY A 41 3.79 -11.81 -11.58
C GLY A 41 3.41 -11.55 -10.13
N TYR A 42 3.94 -12.37 -9.24
CA TYR A 42 3.86 -12.16 -7.80
C TYR A 42 5.26 -11.95 -7.27
N GLN A 43 5.44 -10.88 -6.51
CA GLN A 43 6.69 -10.59 -5.82
C GLN A 43 6.38 -10.27 -4.37
N GLU A 44 7.01 -10.99 -3.47
CA GLU A 44 7.05 -10.68 -2.06
C GLU A 44 8.36 -9.95 -1.75
N ILE A 45 8.24 -8.73 -1.23
CA ILE A 45 9.38 -7.89 -0.86
C ILE A 45 9.44 -7.88 0.66
N ALA A 46 10.32 -8.71 1.20
CA ALA A 46 10.57 -8.84 2.63
C ALA A 46 11.83 -8.08 3.08
N GLU A 47 12.30 -7.12 2.29
CA GLU A 47 13.48 -6.32 2.64
C GLU A 47 13.19 -5.41 3.84
N GLU A 48 14.01 -5.56 4.90
CA GLU A 48 13.95 -4.76 6.12
C GLU A 48 12.59 -4.77 6.84
N THR A 49 11.86 -5.88 6.77
CA THR A 49 10.61 -6.01 7.50
C THR A 49 10.85 -6.35 8.96
N PHE A 50 10.10 -5.71 9.85
CA PHE A 50 10.12 -6.01 11.27
C PHE A 50 8.74 -5.76 11.90
N ASN A 51 8.42 -6.53 12.92
CA ASN A 51 7.14 -6.46 13.65
C ASN A 51 7.32 -6.01 15.11
N ALA A 52 8.55 -5.66 15.49
CA ALA A 52 8.88 -4.99 16.72
C ALA A 52 10.04 -4.02 16.46
N ALA A 53 10.05 -2.87 17.10
CA ALA A 53 11.11 -1.90 16.92
C ALA A 53 11.49 -1.17 18.21
N LEU A 54 12.79 -0.85 18.31
CA LEU A 54 13.31 0.16 19.23
C LEU A 54 13.31 1.50 18.49
N ILE A 55 12.69 2.50 19.09
CA ILE A 55 12.61 3.86 18.56
C ILE A 55 13.59 4.73 19.33
N GLY A 56 14.53 5.36 18.61
CA GLY A 56 15.48 6.30 19.19
C GLY A 56 15.07 7.74 18.93
N GLY A 57 14.73 8.47 19.97
CA GLY A 57 14.38 9.89 19.94
C GLY A 57 15.57 10.81 20.21
N GLU A 58 15.32 11.97 20.81
CA GLU A 58 16.34 12.97 21.18
C GLU A 58 17.36 12.41 22.18
N GLY A 59 18.57 12.96 22.14
CA GLY A 59 19.70 12.61 22.98
C GLY A 59 20.70 11.68 22.31
N ASP A 60 21.85 11.49 22.94
CA ASP A 60 22.93 10.65 22.44
C ASP A 60 23.36 9.61 23.48
N GLY A 61 23.67 8.41 23.00
CA GLY A 61 24.17 7.32 23.84
C GLY A 61 23.21 6.95 24.98
N THR A 62 23.67 7.07 26.23
CA THR A 62 22.87 6.72 27.42
C THR A 62 21.77 7.73 27.75
N ASP A 63 21.84 8.92 27.19
CA ASP A 63 20.89 10.00 27.44
C ASP A 63 19.78 10.03 26.34
N GLN A 64 19.89 9.15 25.36
CA GLN A 64 18.86 9.04 24.32
C GLN A 64 17.53 8.53 24.90
N ILE A 65 16.47 9.25 24.60
CA ILE A 65 15.12 8.83 24.96
C ILE A 65 14.66 7.76 23.97
N THR A 66 14.32 6.59 24.48
CA THR A 66 13.90 5.46 23.65
C THR A 66 12.52 4.95 24.05
N GLU A 67 11.84 4.39 23.07
CA GLU A 67 10.58 3.64 23.24
C GLU A 67 10.58 2.37 22.40
N THR A 68 9.70 1.44 22.72
CA THR A 68 9.53 0.20 21.97
C THR A 68 8.10 0.05 21.49
N ILE A 69 7.94 -0.51 20.28
CA ILE A 69 6.64 -0.86 19.71
C ILE A 69 6.65 -2.30 19.19
N GLY A 70 5.46 -2.86 19.02
CA GLY A 70 5.26 -4.23 18.56
C GLY A 70 5.06 -5.21 19.71
N THR A 71 4.19 -6.18 19.49
CA THR A 71 3.77 -7.19 20.47
C THR A 71 4.28 -8.59 20.16
N ALA A 72 4.91 -8.79 19.00
CA ALA A 72 5.43 -10.10 18.58
C ALA A 72 6.47 -10.63 19.57
N THR A 73 6.44 -11.93 19.81
CA THR A 73 7.33 -12.60 20.76
C THR A 73 7.86 -13.91 20.17
N GLY A 74 8.94 -14.42 20.73
CA GLY A 74 9.50 -15.70 20.34
C GLY A 74 10.11 -15.69 18.93
N ILE A 75 9.96 -16.79 18.20
CA ILE A 75 10.55 -16.96 16.88
C ILE A 75 9.94 -16.05 15.81
N ASP A 76 8.71 -15.63 16.01
CA ASP A 76 8.00 -14.74 15.08
C ASP A 76 8.37 -13.25 15.26
N ARG A 77 9.20 -12.94 16.28
CA ARG A 77 9.65 -11.57 16.53
C ARG A 77 10.84 -11.22 15.63
N SER A 78 10.61 -10.27 14.74
CA SER A 78 11.64 -9.60 13.94
C SER A 78 11.82 -8.18 14.48
N GLU A 79 13.03 -7.84 14.89
CA GLU A 79 13.32 -6.55 15.52
C GLU A 79 14.03 -5.59 14.58
N GLY A 80 13.58 -4.34 14.58
CA GLY A 80 14.20 -3.24 13.85
C GLY A 80 14.54 -2.05 14.76
N TYR A 81 15.25 -1.10 14.18
CA TYR A 81 15.52 0.20 14.79
C TYR A 81 14.90 1.32 13.93
N ILE A 82 14.23 2.26 14.59
CA ILE A 82 13.65 3.43 13.95
C ILE A 82 14.33 4.68 14.52
N ASP A 83 15.04 5.41 13.67
CA ASP A 83 15.60 6.71 14.02
C ASP A 83 14.48 7.77 14.02
N ALA A 84 14.15 8.26 15.19
CA ALA A 84 13.17 9.30 15.42
C ALA A 84 13.81 10.57 16.01
N SER A 85 15.10 10.79 15.76
CA SER A 85 15.84 11.97 16.23
C SER A 85 15.25 13.30 15.72
N SER A 86 14.51 13.26 14.60
CA SER A 86 13.77 14.39 14.05
C SER A 86 12.47 14.73 14.79
N VAL A 87 11.97 13.83 15.61
CA VAL A 87 10.78 14.08 16.43
C VAL A 87 11.18 14.98 17.59
N SER A 88 10.67 16.20 17.60
CA SER A 88 10.99 17.19 18.63
C SER A 88 9.75 17.87 19.17
N SER A 89 9.88 18.48 20.34
CA SER A 89 8.83 19.29 20.96
C SER A 89 8.58 20.63 20.27
N ASN A 90 9.35 20.97 19.21
CA ASN A 90 9.29 22.27 18.53
C ASN A 90 9.41 23.48 19.47
N GLY A 91 10.12 23.30 20.59
CA GLY A 91 10.30 24.34 21.61
C GLY A 91 9.17 24.47 22.62
N GLU A 92 8.19 23.60 22.58
CA GLU A 92 7.15 23.51 23.60
C GLU A 92 7.68 22.71 24.81
N ILE A 93 7.23 23.12 26.03
CA ILE A 93 7.53 22.37 27.23
C ILE A 93 6.55 21.20 27.32
N ILE A 94 7.01 20.02 26.97
CA ILE A 94 6.22 18.79 27.05
C ILE A 94 6.77 17.88 28.16
N THR A 95 5.92 16.98 28.64
CA THR A 95 6.37 15.95 29.60
C THR A 95 7.11 14.83 28.88
N LEU A 96 7.97 14.12 29.59
CA LEU A 96 8.62 12.91 29.04
C LEU A 96 7.61 11.90 28.52
N GLU A 97 6.49 11.74 29.23
CA GLU A 97 5.42 10.83 28.81
C GLU A 97 4.79 11.25 27.48
N THR A 98 4.51 12.54 27.30
CA THR A 98 4.00 13.06 26.03
C THR A 98 4.99 12.86 24.89
N TYR A 99 6.29 13.06 25.15
CA TYR A 99 7.32 12.84 24.15
C TYR A 99 7.39 11.36 23.74
N LYS A 100 7.32 10.45 24.70
CA LYS A 100 7.28 9.00 24.43
C LYS A 100 6.07 8.59 23.58
N GLN A 101 4.90 9.17 23.84
CA GLN A 101 3.72 8.96 22.98
C GLN A 101 3.94 9.45 21.54
N MET A 102 4.63 10.58 21.37
CA MET A 102 5.01 11.07 20.02
C MET A 102 5.96 10.10 19.32
N LEU A 103 6.94 9.53 20.04
CA LEU A 103 7.84 8.51 19.52
C LEU A 103 7.07 7.24 19.09
N GLN A 104 6.14 6.79 19.94
CA GLN A 104 5.31 5.63 19.63
C GLN A 104 4.45 5.87 18.38
N ALA A 105 3.82 7.02 18.25
CA ALA A 105 3.01 7.38 17.08
C ALA A 105 3.87 7.45 15.80
N TYR A 106 5.05 8.06 15.88
CA TYR A 106 6.00 8.10 14.76
C TYR A 106 6.47 6.69 14.38
N GLY A 107 6.88 5.90 15.38
CA GLY A 107 7.32 4.53 15.18
C GLY A 107 6.26 3.65 14.53
N ALA A 108 5.00 3.78 14.96
CA ALA A 108 3.89 3.05 14.37
C ALA A 108 3.73 3.40 12.87
N SER A 109 3.83 4.69 12.51
CA SER A 109 3.75 5.11 11.11
C SER A 109 4.92 4.59 10.26
N GLU A 110 6.13 4.52 10.81
CA GLU A 110 7.29 3.96 10.11
C GLU A 110 7.21 2.43 10.00
N MET A 111 6.70 1.74 11.04
CA MET A 111 6.48 0.30 10.98
C MET A 111 5.53 -0.13 9.84
N VAL A 112 4.47 0.63 9.59
CA VAL A 112 3.57 0.35 8.46
C VAL A 112 4.33 0.36 7.13
N LYS A 113 5.32 1.22 6.97
CA LYS A 113 6.16 1.28 5.75
C LYS A 113 7.13 0.10 5.62
N LYS A 114 7.41 -0.58 6.73
CA LYS A 114 8.35 -1.71 6.84
C LYS A 114 7.65 -3.07 6.94
N GLN A 115 6.36 -3.13 6.69
CA GLN A 115 5.64 -4.41 6.59
C GLN A 115 5.96 -5.11 5.26
N ASP A 116 5.78 -6.43 5.25
CA ASP A 116 5.91 -7.23 4.04
C ASP A 116 5.03 -6.65 2.94
N LYS A 117 5.66 -6.33 1.82
CA LYS A 117 4.96 -5.80 0.65
C LYS A 117 4.78 -6.91 -0.35
N GLN A 118 3.55 -7.25 -0.59
CA GLN A 118 3.17 -8.13 -1.70
C GLN A 118 2.86 -7.24 -2.90
N GLN A 119 3.61 -7.41 -3.96
CA GLN A 119 3.36 -6.72 -5.21
C GLN A 119 2.88 -7.73 -6.24
N LEU A 120 1.71 -7.47 -6.76
CA LEU A 120 1.18 -8.18 -7.91
C LEU A 120 1.42 -7.32 -9.15
N SER A 121 1.93 -7.92 -10.19
CA SER A 121 2.04 -7.30 -11.50
C SER A 121 1.25 -8.13 -12.49
N GLY A 122 0.69 -7.49 -13.51
CA GLY A 122 -0.05 -8.22 -14.51
C GLY A 122 -0.27 -7.40 -15.76
N GLU A 123 -0.31 -8.09 -16.88
CA GLU A 123 -0.70 -7.52 -18.15
C GLU A 123 -2.13 -7.94 -18.45
N ILE A 124 -3.01 -6.95 -18.58
CA ILE A 124 -4.43 -7.17 -18.85
C ILE A 124 -4.65 -7.31 -20.35
N ASN A 125 -5.50 -8.27 -20.72
CA ASN A 125 -5.97 -8.38 -22.10
C ASN A 125 -7.00 -7.28 -22.39
N HIS A 126 -6.64 -6.29 -23.19
CA HIS A 126 -7.50 -5.16 -23.55
C HIS A 126 -8.77 -5.56 -24.32
N ASN A 127 -8.76 -6.72 -24.93
CA ASN A 127 -9.93 -7.30 -25.59
C ASN A 127 -10.70 -8.24 -24.65
N GLY A 128 -10.30 -8.28 -23.37
CA GLY A 128 -10.91 -9.12 -22.36
C GLY A 128 -12.28 -8.63 -21.90
N LEU A 129 -12.77 -9.28 -20.86
CA LEU A 129 -14.13 -9.08 -20.35
C LEU A 129 -14.35 -7.67 -19.75
N TYR A 130 -13.31 -7.09 -19.13
CA TYR A 130 -13.44 -5.82 -18.41
C TYR A 130 -12.71 -4.69 -19.13
N LYS A 131 -13.32 -3.52 -19.13
CA LYS A 131 -12.78 -2.32 -19.75
C LYS A 131 -12.45 -1.26 -18.70
N LEU A 132 -11.29 -0.64 -18.86
CA LEU A 132 -10.89 0.52 -18.09
C LEU A 132 -11.86 1.68 -18.32
N ASP A 133 -12.14 2.45 -17.28
CA ASP A 133 -13.07 3.59 -17.23
C ASP A 133 -14.55 3.23 -17.47
N GLU A 134 -14.86 1.93 -17.64
CA GLU A 134 -16.24 1.40 -17.69
C GLU A 134 -16.48 0.45 -16.51
N ASP A 135 -15.69 -0.62 -16.42
CA ASP A 135 -15.88 -1.69 -15.43
C ASP A 135 -14.98 -1.49 -14.20
N TYR A 136 -13.82 -0.88 -14.37
CA TYR A 136 -12.88 -0.59 -13.28
C TYR A 136 -12.13 0.72 -13.52
N PHE A 137 -11.63 1.33 -12.44
CA PHE A 137 -10.98 2.63 -12.43
C PHE A 137 -9.68 2.60 -11.61
N LEU A 138 -8.83 3.60 -11.83
CA LEU A 138 -7.67 3.83 -10.98
C LEU A 138 -8.10 4.02 -9.53
N GLY A 139 -7.45 3.28 -8.62
CA GLY A 139 -7.77 3.30 -7.20
C GLY A 139 -8.75 2.21 -6.77
N ASP A 140 -9.44 1.54 -7.68
CA ASP A 140 -10.34 0.44 -7.35
C ASP A 140 -9.57 -0.78 -6.81
N ILE A 141 -10.25 -1.52 -5.95
CA ILE A 141 -9.76 -2.79 -5.42
C ILE A 141 -10.40 -3.90 -6.25
N VAL A 142 -9.57 -4.76 -6.79
CA VAL A 142 -9.96 -5.84 -7.68
C VAL A 142 -9.43 -7.17 -7.18
N GLN A 143 -9.96 -8.25 -7.68
CA GLN A 143 -9.48 -9.59 -7.38
C GLN A 143 -8.51 -10.05 -8.48
N ILE A 144 -7.34 -10.58 -8.09
CA ILE A 144 -6.46 -11.30 -9.02
C ILE A 144 -6.43 -12.76 -8.59
N ARG A 145 -6.76 -13.63 -9.52
CA ARG A 145 -6.87 -15.06 -9.25
C ARG A 145 -6.00 -15.88 -10.19
N SER A 146 -5.29 -16.84 -9.60
CA SER A 146 -4.58 -17.89 -10.32
C SER A 146 -4.75 -19.22 -9.58
N GLN A 147 -4.22 -20.30 -10.14
CA GLN A 147 -4.19 -21.59 -9.45
C GLN A 147 -3.34 -21.58 -8.16
N TYR A 148 -2.48 -20.59 -7.97
CA TYR A 148 -1.53 -20.52 -6.86
C TYR A 148 -1.91 -19.46 -5.82
N TYR A 149 -2.69 -18.46 -6.18
CA TYR A 149 -3.06 -17.36 -5.29
C TYR A 149 -4.42 -16.76 -5.69
N ASP A 150 -5.09 -16.24 -4.70
CA ASP A 150 -6.33 -15.48 -4.82
C ASP A 150 -6.17 -14.28 -3.92
N ALA A 151 -5.94 -13.09 -4.50
CA ALA A 151 -5.54 -11.92 -3.76
C ALA A 151 -6.35 -10.69 -4.16
N LYS A 152 -6.70 -9.90 -3.16
CA LYS A 152 -7.25 -8.57 -3.35
C LYS A 152 -6.11 -7.60 -3.61
N THR A 153 -6.27 -6.71 -4.54
CA THR A 153 -5.25 -5.72 -4.86
C THR A 153 -5.88 -4.41 -5.32
N ARG A 154 -5.17 -3.32 -5.09
CA ARG A 154 -5.57 -2.00 -5.56
C ARG A 154 -4.85 -1.67 -6.88
N ILE A 155 -5.56 -1.09 -7.81
CA ILE A 155 -4.96 -0.49 -9.00
C ILE A 155 -4.33 0.84 -8.59
N ILE A 156 -3.00 0.88 -8.53
CA ILE A 156 -2.24 2.03 -8.03
C ILE A 156 -1.71 2.94 -9.13
N GLU A 157 -1.58 2.40 -10.33
CA GLU A 157 -1.04 3.12 -11.48
C GLU A 157 -1.63 2.59 -12.77
N LEU A 158 -1.71 3.46 -13.77
CA LEU A 158 -2.07 3.11 -15.14
C LEU A 158 -0.98 3.66 -16.06
N ILE A 159 -0.30 2.76 -16.76
CA ILE A 159 0.74 3.10 -17.73
C ILE A 159 0.11 3.07 -19.12
N TYR A 160 0.06 4.22 -19.78
CA TYR A 160 -0.38 4.33 -21.16
C TYR A 160 0.83 4.21 -22.09
N SER A 161 0.80 3.26 -22.99
CA SER A 161 1.82 3.07 -24.02
C SER A 161 1.14 3.11 -25.39
N GLU A 162 1.75 3.83 -26.32
CA GLU A 162 1.28 3.91 -27.71
C GLU A 162 2.46 3.62 -28.64
N ASP A 163 2.26 2.69 -29.55
CA ASP A 163 3.24 2.32 -30.57
C ASP A 163 2.58 2.19 -31.96
N GLU A 164 3.33 1.73 -32.95
CA GLU A 164 2.83 1.54 -34.33
C GLU A 164 1.67 0.51 -34.44
N ASN A 165 1.48 -0.33 -33.42
CA ASN A 165 0.46 -1.37 -33.37
C ASN A 165 -0.80 -0.92 -32.60
N GLY A 166 -0.75 0.23 -31.93
CA GLY A 166 -1.87 0.81 -31.18
C GLY A 166 -1.51 1.30 -29.80
N SER A 167 -2.53 1.63 -29.01
CA SER A 167 -2.38 2.08 -27.64
C SER A 167 -2.75 0.95 -26.67
N VAL A 168 -1.95 0.84 -25.60
CA VAL A 168 -2.11 -0.17 -24.55
C VAL A 168 -2.12 0.52 -23.20
N THR A 169 -3.01 0.11 -22.32
CA THR A 169 -3.02 0.57 -20.93
C THR A 169 -2.70 -0.58 -20.01
N LEU A 170 -1.61 -0.44 -19.25
CA LEU A 170 -1.14 -1.45 -18.33
C LEU A 170 -1.39 -0.98 -16.89
N PRO A 171 -2.28 -1.63 -16.14
CA PRO A 171 -2.45 -1.34 -14.72
C PRO A 171 -1.31 -1.96 -13.91
N THR A 172 -0.85 -1.21 -12.94
CA THR A 172 0.03 -1.71 -11.87
C THR A 172 -0.81 -1.95 -10.63
N PHE A 173 -0.64 -3.10 -10.04
CA PHE A 173 -1.35 -3.52 -8.85
C PHE A 173 -0.46 -3.36 -7.62
N GLY A 174 -1.00 -2.76 -6.58
CA GLY A 174 -0.33 -2.60 -5.28
C GLY A 174 -0.84 -3.61 -4.25
N ALA A 175 -0.09 -3.75 -3.15
CA ALA A 175 -0.57 -4.48 -2.01
C ALA A 175 -1.84 -3.83 -1.44
N TRP A 176 -2.80 -4.65 -1.07
CA TRP A 176 -3.98 -4.22 -0.33
C TRP A 176 -3.89 -4.72 1.11
N GLN A 177 -4.04 -3.80 2.05
CA GLN A 177 -4.29 -4.11 3.45
C GLN A 177 -5.69 -3.59 3.76
N GLU A 178 -6.52 -4.43 4.36
CA GLU A 178 -7.79 -3.97 4.90
C GLU A 178 -7.48 -2.95 6.01
N ASP A 179 -8.06 -1.76 5.90
CA ASP A 179 -8.09 -0.81 7.01
C ASP A 179 -8.95 -1.46 8.12
N GLU A 180 -8.35 -1.78 9.27
CA GLU A 180 -9.06 -2.20 10.48
C GLU A 180 -9.95 -1.07 11.01
#